data_55f25705a4e45a40712025a38013ebd2
#
_entry.id   55f25705a4e45a40712025a38013ebd2
#
_cell.length_a   1.000
_cell.length_b   1.000
_cell.length_c   1.000
_cell.angle_alpha   90.00
_cell.angle_beta   90.00
_cell.angle_gamma   90.00
#
_symmetry.space_group_name_H-M   'P 1'
#
loop_
_entity.id
_entity.type
_entity.pdbx_description
1 polymer ?
#
loop_
_entity_poly.entity_id
_entity_poly.type
_entity_poly.pdbx_seq_one_letter_code
_entity_poly.pdbx_strand_id
1 'polypeptide(L)'
;MEIKKTIELLNGTFFDNKLTELYVDLNRIPYEKERYRKAIDSYKTFFGEGEIEIFSAPGRSEIGGNHTDHQHGEVLAASINNDAIAVARKLDEPIVKVMSDGYSGMIIVQLDELAKKTEEEGTTNALIRGVLAKMKMDGHAIGGFQAYVTSEVLIGAGLSSSAAFETLIGTILSYMYNGGEVNPIEIAKIGQYAENVYFGKPCGLMDQMACSVGSLIHIDFADPENPIVEQLKLDLNTYGYSLCITDTKGTHTDLTPDYAAIPQEMKKAAECLGKNFLGEVSKEEIINNITRIRDCAGDRAALRALHFVCENERVKEEVDALKKNNFPQFLTKVKESGDSSFKYLQNVYTCHDVQHQNVSIALALSDVIFGKKGVSRVHGGGFAGTIQAFVPNYLVSNYQKEMDKIFGNGSCEVLKIRKYGGIKVL
;
A
#
# COMPACT_ATOMS: atom_id res chain seq x y z
N MET A 1 -22.74 -9.96 16.18
CA MET A 1 -24.03 -10.47 15.58
C MET A 1 -23.91 -11.96 15.39
N GLU A 2 -24.94 -12.75 15.68
CA GLU A 2 -24.94 -14.20 15.47
C GLU A 2 -24.61 -14.58 14.01
N ILE A 3 -23.80 -15.61 13.80
CA ILE A 3 -23.36 -16.06 12.47
C ILE A 3 -24.54 -16.28 11.51
N LYS A 4 -25.60 -16.95 11.97
CA LYS A 4 -26.79 -17.20 11.14
C LYS A 4 -27.41 -15.90 10.61
N LYS A 5 -27.58 -14.90 11.48
CA LYS A 5 -28.12 -13.60 11.09
C LYS A 5 -27.18 -12.82 10.15
N THR A 6 -25.88 -12.96 10.37
CA THR A 6 -24.86 -12.36 9.48
C THR A 6 -24.97 -12.95 8.07
N ILE A 7 -25.12 -14.25 7.92
CA ILE A 7 -25.29 -14.93 6.62
C ILE A 7 -26.62 -14.50 5.95
N GLU A 8 -27.70 -14.35 6.73
CA GLU A 8 -28.99 -13.85 6.20
C GLU A 8 -28.84 -12.42 5.66
N LEU A 9 -28.15 -11.54 6.36
CA LEU A 9 -27.85 -10.17 5.91
C LEU A 9 -26.96 -10.15 4.67
N LEU A 10 -25.94 -11.00 4.61
CA LEU A 10 -25.04 -11.14 3.47
C LEU A 10 -25.78 -11.46 2.18
N ASN A 11 -26.87 -12.23 2.25
CA ASN A 11 -27.71 -12.57 1.11
C ASN A 11 -28.69 -11.44 0.71
N GLY A 12 -28.88 -10.43 1.56
CA GLY A 12 -29.82 -9.33 1.34
C GLY A 12 -29.25 -8.18 0.52
N THR A 13 -30.13 -7.32 0.01
CA THR A 13 -29.77 -6.12 -0.78
C THR A 13 -29.04 -5.05 0.03
N PHE A 14 -29.21 -5.02 1.35
CA PHE A 14 -28.47 -4.11 2.21
C PHE A 14 -26.96 -4.33 2.09
N PHE A 15 -26.55 -5.61 2.04
CA PHE A 15 -25.15 -5.94 1.91
C PHE A 15 -24.60 -5.63 0.50
N ASP A 16 -25.43 -5.73 -0.54
CA ASP A 16 -25.05 -5.34 -1.90
C ASP A 16 -24.63 -3.88 -1.97
N ASN A 17 -25.39 -2.99 -1.33
CA ASN A 17 -25.03 -1.56 -1.28
C ASN A 17 -23.71 -1.34 -0.55
N LYS A 18 -23.52 -2.02 0.58
CA LYS A 18 -22.26 -1.92 1.35
C LYS A 18 -21.05 -2.41 0.54
N LEU A 19 -21.19 -3.56 -0.14
CA LEU A 19 -20.12 -4.09 -0.99
C LEU A 19 -19.87 -3.19 -2.21
N THR A 20 -20.92 -2.58 -2.79
CA THR A 20 -20.76 -1.63 -3.88
C THR A 20 -19.94 -0.41 -3.44
N GLU A 21 -20.17 0.10 -2.24
CA GLU A 21 -19.38 1.20 -1.69
C GLU A 21 -17.92 0.82 -1.44
N LEU A 22 -17.66 -0.43 -1.02
CA LEU A 22 -16.33 -0.91 -0.69
C LEU A 22 -15.51 -1.25 -1.95
N TYR A 23 -16.11 -1.98 -2.89
CA TYR A 23 -15.38 -2.55 -4.03
C TYR A 23 -15.53 -1.75 -5.32
N VAL A 24 -16.48 -0.79 -5.36
CA VAL A 24 -16.67 0.17 -6.49
C VAL A 24 -16.92 -0.52 -7.85
N ASP A 25 -17.28 -1.80 -7.84
CA ASP A 25 -17.57 -2.61 -9.03
C ASP A 25 -18.77 -3.52 -8.79
N LEU A 26 -19.89 -3.23 -9.44
CA LEU A 26 -21.12 -4.02 -9.33
C LEU A 26 -20.92 -5.47 -9.78
N ASN A 27 -20.03 -5.73 -10.74
CA ASN A 27 -19.80 -7.06 -11.26
C ASN A 27 -19.05 -7.95 -10.25
N ARG A 28 -18.37 -7.37 -9.26
CA ARG A 28 -17.69 -8.10 -8.19
C ARG A 28 -18.62 -8.54 -7.06
N ILE A 29 -19.81 -7.97 -6.92
CA ILE A 29 -20.70 -8.23 -5.78
C ILE A 29 -20.97 -9.73 -5.55
N PRO A 30 -21.30 -10.56 -6.55
CA PRO A 30 -21.49 -12.00 -6.32
C PRO A 30 -20.22 -12.71 -5.81
N TYR A 31 -19.08 -12.33 -6.35
CA TYR A 31 -17.79 -12.87 -5.94
C TYR A 31 -17.46 -12.48 -4.49
N GLU A 32 -17.63 -11.20 -4.13
CA GLU A 32 -17.36 -10.71 -2.78
C GLU A 32 -18.29 -11.36 -1.75
N LYS A 33 -19.58 -11.51 -2.05
CA LYS A 33 -20.51 -12.23 -1.17
C LYS A 33 -20.02 -13.66 -0.88
N GLU A 34 -19.57 -14.38 -1.89
CA GLU A 34 -19.06 -15.74 -1.73
C GLU A 34 -17.76 -15.74 -0.92
N ARG A 35 -16.87 -14.76 -1.13
CA ARG A 35 -15.64 -14.58 -0.36
C ARG A 35 -15.93 -14.33 1.12
N TYR A 36 -16.87 -13.42 1.44
CA TYR A 36 -17.29 -13.17 2.81
C TYR A 36 -17.94 -14.41 3.44
N ARG A 37 -18.77 -15.13 2.68
CA ARG A 37 -19.37 -16.38 3.17
C ARG A 37 -18.32 -17.43 3.51
N LYS A 38 -17.35 -17.65 2.63
CA LYS A 38 -16.23 -18.58 2.89
C LYS A 38 -15.43 -18.18 4.13
N ALA A 39 -15.19 -16.87 4.33
CA ALA A 39 -14.51 -16.41 5.52
C ALA A 39 -15.30 -16.70 6.81
N ILE A 40 -16.63 -16.54 6.79
CA ILE A 40 -17.50 -16.88 7.92
C ILE A 40 -17.51 -18.38 8.19
N ASP A 41 -17.60 -19.21 7.14
CA ASP A 41 -17.59 -20.68 7.27
C ASP A 41 -16.24 -21.18 7.81
N SER A 42 -15.14 -20.59 7.35
CA SER A 42 -13.80 -20.89 7.87
C SER A 42 -13.66 -20.46 9.33
N TYR A 43 -14.11 -19.24 9.67
CA TYR A 43 -14.15 -18.80 11.07
C TYR A 43 -14.90 -19.81 11.95
N LYS A 44 -16.10 -20.23 11.53
CA LYS A 44 -16.91 -21.23 12.25
C LYS A 44 -16.16 -22.56 12.42
N THR A 45 -15.41 -22.97 11.41
CA THR A 45 -14.63 -24.21 11.47
C THR A 45 -13.55 -24.18 12.54
N PHE A 46 -12.83 -23.04 12.67
CA PHE A 46 -11.72 -22.90 13.62
C PHE A 46 -12.15 -22.49 15.03
N PHE A 47 -13.22 -21.68 15.14
CA PHE A 47 -13.59 -21.00 16.39
C PHE A 47 -15.02 -21.31 16.88
N GLY A 48 -15.81 -22.05 16.09
CA GLY A 48 -17.17 -22.42 16.45
C GLY A 48 -18.21 -21.34 16.19
N GLU A 49 -19.40 -21.54 16.71
CA GLU A 49 -20.54 -20.62 16.62
C GLU A 49 -20.39 -19.45 17.58
N GLY A 50 -21.16 -18.38 17.36
CA GLY A 50 -21.30 -17.24 18.26
C GLY A 50 -21.49 -15.93 17.54
N GLU A 51 -21.40 -14.83 18.28
CA GLU A 51 -21.46 -13.50 17.70
C GLU A 51 -20.14 -13.13 17.02
N ILE A 52 -20.23 -12.55 15.85
CA ILE A 52 -19.08 -12.12 15.05
C ILE A 52 -19.26 -10.66 14.58
N GLU A 53 -18.15 -10.06 14.27
CA GLU A 53 -18.02 -8.79 13.56
C GLU A 53 -17.14 -9.00 12.34
N ILE A 54 -17.33 -8.18 11.30
CA ILE A 54 -16.57 -8.29 10.06
C ILE A 54 -15.85 -6.97 9.80
N PHE A 55 -14.56 -7.07 9.49
CA PHE A 55 -13.68 -5.94 9.23
C PHE A 55 -13.01 -6.09 7.87
N SER A 56 -12.62 -4.97 7.28
CA SER A 56 -11.91 -4.93 6.01
C SER A 56 -10.90 -3.79 6.02
N ALA A 57 -9.69 -4.07 5.54
CA ALA A 57 -8.66 -3.07 5.31
C ALA A 57 -8.06 -3.24 3.91
N PRO A 58 -8.01 -2.16 3.10
CA PRO A 58 -7.55 -2.23 1.72
C PRO A 58 -6.03 -2.34 1.63
N GLY A 59 -5.54 -2.84 0.48
CA GLY A 59 -4.21 -2.53 0.01
C GLY A 59 -4.12 -1.12 -0.56
N ARG A 60 -2.97 -0.76 -1.09
CA ARG A 60 -2.74 0.57 -1.67
C ARG A 60 -2.04 0.52 -3.03
N SER A 61 -2.21 1.59 -3.80
CA SER A 61 -1.40 1.89 -4.97
C SER A 61 -0.72 3.24 -4.79
N GLU A 62 0.60 3.30 -5.04
CA GLU A 62 1.35 4.55 -5.12
C GLU A 62 1.04 5.23 -6.46
N ILE A 63 0.53 6.46 -6.44
CA ILE A 63 0.16 7.21 -7.66
C ILE A 63 1.30 8.13 -8.10
N GLY A 64 1.94 8.82 -7.15
CA GLY A 64 3.08 9.72 -7.36
C GLY A 64 3.95 9.81 -6.12
N GLY A 65 5.16 10.36 -6.25
CA GLY A 65 6.09 10.49 -5.13
C GLY A 65 6.94 9.24 -4.88
N ASN A 66 7.43 8.60 -5.95
CA ASN A 66 8.21 7.37 -5.84
C ASN A 66 9.48 7.58 -4.99
N HIS A 67 9.57 6.89 -3.86
CA HIS A 67 10.69 6.96 -2.92
C HIS A 67 10.96 8.35 -2.31
N THR A 68 9.93 9.17 -2.11
CA THR A 68 10.08 10.48 -1.46
C THR A 68 9.77 10.47 0.04
N ASP A 69 8.93 9.57 0.51
CA ASP A 69 8.43 9.49 1.88
C ASP A 69 9.54 9.32 2.94
N HIS A 70 10.54 8.47 2.67
CA HIS A 70 11.66 8.24 3.59
C HIS A 70 12.68 9.39 3.65
N GLN A 71 12.49 10.44 2.80
CA GLN A 71 13.31 11.66 2.77
C GLN A 71 12.50 12.91 3.13
N HIS A 72 11.36 12.75 3.80
CA HIS A 72 10.45 13.82 4.23
C HIS A 72 9.84 14.58 3.03
N GLY A 73 9.53 13.86 1.97
CA GLY A 73 8.91 14.41 0.77
C GLY A 73 7.40 14.25 0.74
N GLU A 74 6.82 14.45 -0.43
CA GLU A 74 5.39 14.37 -0.67
C GLU A 74 5.05 13.15 -1.52
N VAL A 75 3.89 12.55 -1.26
CA VAL A 75 3.39 11.40 -2.00
C VAL A 75 1.91 11.55 -2.35
N LEU A 76 1.51 10.91 -3.43
CA LEU A 76 0.12 10.72 -3.81
C LEU A 76 -0.16 9.21 -3.84
N ALA A 77 -1.04 8.73 -2.97
CA ALA A 77 -1.33 7.31 -2.83
C ALA A 77 -2.84 7.05 -2.74
N ALA A 78 -3.27 5.88 -3.18
CA ALA A 78 -4.69 5.51 -3.18
C ALA A 78 -4.89 4.17 -2.50
N SER A 79 -5.94 4.07 -1.68
CA SER A 79 -6.48 2.77 -1.28
C SER A 79 -7.19 2.10 -2.46
N ILE A 80 -7.08 0.79 -2.55
CA ILE A 80 -7.62 0.01 -3.65
C ILE A 80 -8.72 -0.95 -3.21
N ASN A 81 -9.47 -1.48 -4.16
CA ASN A 81 -10.55 -2.41 -3.89
C ASN A 81 -10.12 -3.85 -3.56
N ASN A 82 -8.83 -4.17 -3.63
CA ASN A 82 -8.29 -5.40 -3.07
C ASN A 82 -8.02 -5.19 -1.57
N ASP A 83 -8.51 -6.09 -0.74
CA ASP A 83 -8.43 -5.94 0.70
C ASP A 83 -8.12 -7.25 1.45
N ALA A 84 -7.77 -7.09 2.71
CA ALA A 84 -7.81 -8.13 3.72
C ALA A 84 -9.11 -8.00 4.52
N ILE A 85 -9.85 -9.09 4.67
CA ILE A 85 -11.05 -9.16 5.50
C ILE A 85 -10.81 -10.05 6.72
N ALA A 86 -11.42 -9.68 7.84
CA ALA A 86 -11.41 -10.46 9.07
C ALA A 86 -12.83 -10.71 9.55
N VAL A 87 -13.12 -11.96 9.87
CA VAL A 87 -14.27 -12.34 10.70
C VAL A 87 -13.74 -12.51 12.10
N ALA A 88 -14.21 -11.71 13.06
CA ALA A 88 -13.62 -11.65 14.38
C ALA A 88 -14.66 -11.63 15.51
N ARG A 89 -14.23 -12.02 16.71
CA ARG A 89 -15.00 -11.97 17.95
C ARG A 89 -14.12 -11.53 19.10
N LYS A 90 -14.64 -10.65 19.94
CA LYS A 90 -14.04 -10.26 21.20
C LYS A 90 -13.95 -11.45 22.16
N LEU A 91 -12.86 -11.52 22.92
CA LEU A 91 -12.64 -12.51 23.98
C LEU A 91 -12.49 -11.80 25.32
N ASP A 92 -12.97 -12.47 26.38
CA ASP A 92 -12.71 -12.02 27.76
C ASP A 92 -11.29 -12.38 28.22
N GLU A 93 -10.70 -13.41 27.60
CA GLU A 93 -9.32 -13.83 27.85
C GLU A 93 -8.31 -12.83 27.27
N PRO A 94 -7.17 -12.55 27.93
CA PRO A 94 -6.16 -11.62 27.46
C PRO A 94 -5.26 -12.23 26.36
N ILE A 95 -5.87 -12.70 25.28
CA ILE A 95 -5.19 -13.45 24.20
C ILE A 95 -5.75 -13.07 22.84
N VAL A 96 -4.86 -12.90 21.87
CA VAL A 96 -5.22 -12.76 20.44
C VAL A 96 -4.92 -14.09 19.73
N LYS A 97 -5.94 -14.60 19.03
CA LYS A 97 -5.86 -15.83 18.22
C LYS A 97 -6.24 -15.48 16.79
N VAL A 98 -5.32 -15.67 15.84
CA VAL A 98 -5.58 -15.39 14.41
C VAL A 98 -5.28 -16.62 13.59
N MET A 99 -6.25 -17.00 12.75
CA MET A 99 -6.05 -17.98 11.67
C MET A 99 -6.09 -17.22 10.35
N SER A 100 -5.09 -17.43 9.53
CA SER A 100 -4.99 -16.75 8.23
C SER A 100 -5.03 -17.78 7.09
N ASP A 101 -5.78 -17.44 6.04
CA ASP A 101 -5.86 -18.27 4.84
C ASP A 101 -4.47 -18.48 4.23
N GLY A 102 -4.20 -19.73 3.81
CA GLY A 102 -2.89 -20.09 3.23
C GLY A 102 -1.74 -20.28 4.22
N TYR A 103 -1.95 -20.05 5.51
CA TYR A 103 -0.93 -20.27 6.54
C TYR A 103 -1.23 -21.52 7.38
N SER A 104 -0.19 -22.30 7.68
CA SER A 104 -0.30 -23.45 8.57
C SER A 104 -0.10 -23.03 10.02
N GLY A 105 -1.15 -23.18 10.82
CA GLY A 105 -1.09 -22.94 12.27
C GLY A 105 -1.76 -21.64 12.72
N MET A 106 -2.19 -21.66 13.97
CA MET A 106 -2.82 -20.52 14.61
C MET A 106 -1.77 -19.58 15.18
N ILE A 107 -1.88 -18.31 14.86
CA ILE A 107 -1.07 -17.24 15.44
C ILE A 107 -1.65 -16.89 16.80
N ILE A 108 -0.81 -16.91 17.84
CA ILE A 108 -1.22 -16.66 19.22
C ILE A 108 -0.32 -15.58 19.82
N VAL A 109 -0.93 -14.52 20.38
CA VAL A 109 -0.22 -13.45 21.10
C VAL A 109 -0.91 -13.22 22.45
N GLN A 110 -0.14 -13.36 23.53
CA GLN A 110 -0.59 -13.06 24.90
C GLN A 110 -0.45 -11.55 25.17
N LEU A 111 -1.47 -10.93 25.78
CA LEU A 111 -1.49 -9.50 26.02
C LEU A 111 -0.65 -9.03 27.23
N ASP A 112 -0.23 -9.97 28.08
CA ASP A 112 0.72 -9.73 29.18
C ASP A 112 2.19 -9.79 28.73
N GLU A 113 2.46 -10.34 27.54
CA GLU A 113 3.79 -10.48 26.95
C GLU A 113 3.93 -9.67 25.65
N LEU A 114 3.88 -8.34 25.70
CA LEU A 114 3.96 -7.48 24.54
C LEU A 114 5.38 -6.98 24.20
N ALA A 115 6.40 -7.35 24.98
CA ALA A 115 7.78 -7.04 24.65
C ALA A 115 8.19 -7.64 23.30
N LYS A 116 9.05 -6.93 22.53
CA LYS A 116 9.63 -7.44 21.29
C LYS A 116 10.33 -8.78 21.53
N LYS A 117 10.10 -9.74 20.64
CA LYS A 117 10.76 -11.05 20.63
C LYS A 117 11.59 -11.15 19.35
N THR A 118 12.89 -11.30 19.48
CA THR A 118 13.80 -11.35 18.32
C THR A 118 13.53 -12.56 17.42
N GLU A 119 13.11 -13.66 18.00
CA GLU A 119 12.73 -14.89 17.28
C GLU A 119 11.45 -14.76 16.45
N GLU A 120 10.66 -13.71 16.69
CA GLU A 120 9.45 -13.40 15.90
C GLU A 120 9.72 -12.41 14.75
N GLU A 121 10.92 -11.84 14.62
CA GLU A 121 11.23 -10.92 13.53
C GLU A 121 10.93 -11.55 12.17
N GLY A 122 10.30 -10.78 11.27
CA GLY A 122 9.85 -11.25 9.97
C GLY A 122 8.58 -12.11 9.99
N THR A 123 7.90 -12.24 11.13
CA THR A 123 6.69 -13.06 11.28
C THR A 123 5.43 -12.23 11.52
N THR A 124 4.28 -12.80 11.22
CA THR A 124 2.97 -12.19 11.50
C THR A 124 2.73 -11.99 13.01
N ASN A 125 3.34 -12.83 13.88
CA ASN A 125 3.28 -12.65 15.33
C ASN A 125 3.89 -11.31 15.75
N ALA A 126 5.04 -10.94 15.15
CA ALA A 126 5.69 -9.66 15.42
C ALA A 126 4.81 -8.46 15.05
N LEU A 127 4.12 -8.51 13.90
CA LEU A 127 3.21 -7.45 13.48
C LEU A 127 2.05 -7.27 14.47
N ILE A 128 1.36 -8.35 14.85
CA ILE A 128 0.25 -8.29 15.80
C ILE A 128 0.73 -7.78 17.16
N ARG A 129 1.86 -8.31 17.66
CA ARG A 129 2.45 -7.89 18.94
C ARG A 129 2.84 -6.42 18.91
N GLY A 130 3.44 -5.95 17.80
CA GLY A 130 3.83 -4.55 17.61
C GLY A 130 2.64 -3.60 17.62
N VAL A 131 1.55 -3.94 16.89
CA VAL A 131 0.30 -3.15 16.88
C VAL A 131 -0.28 -3.07 18.28
N LEU A 132 -0.42 -4.20 19.00
CA LEU A 132 -0.93 -4.24 20.36
C LEU A 132 -0.07 -3.41 21.32
N ALA A 133 1.26 -3.57 21.25
CA ALA A 133 2.18 -2.84 22.10
C ALA A 133 2.08 -1.33 21.88
N LYS A 134 2.08 -0.89 20.63
CA LYS A 134 2.02 0.54 20.30
C LYS A 134 0.67 1.16 20.65
N MET A 135 -0.45 0.48 20.38
CA MET A 135 -1.76 0.95 20.83
C MET A 135 -1.81 1.16 22.35
N LYS A 136 -1.28 0.21 23.12
CA LYS A 136 -1.19 0.32 24.57
C LYS A 136 -0.28 1.47 25.01
N MET A 137 0.85 1.67 24.36
CA MET A 137 1.79 2.76 24.64
C MET A 137 1.15 4.14 24.37
N ASP A 138 0.32 4.24 23.33
CA ASP A 138 -0.38 5.48 22.98
C ASP A 138 -1.66 5.71 23.82
N GLY A 139 -1.94 4.84 24.81
CA GLY A 139 -3.03 5.00 25.75
C GLY A 139 -4.36 4.42 25.31
N HIS A 140 -4.41 3.70 24.19
CA HIS A 140 -5.62 3.03 23.75
C HIS A 140 -5.88 1.73 24.50
N ALA A 141 -7.16 1.39 24.65
CA ALA A 141 -7.56 0.11 25.22
C ALA A 141 -7.24 -1.03 24.25
N ILE A 142 -6.66 -2.10 24.78
CA ILE A 142 -6.45 -3.35 24.06
C ILE A 142 -7.15 -4.49 24.78
N GLY A 143 -7.46 -5.56 24.04
CA GLY A 143 -8.10 -6.74 24.64
C GLY A 143 -8.02 -7.94 23.72
N GLY A 144 -8.45 -9.10 24.22
CA GLY A 144 -8.39 -10.36 23.50
C GLY A 144 -9.43 -10.44 22.39
N PHE A 145 -9.04 -11.04 21.27
CA PHE A 145 -9.96 -11.39 20.20
C PHE A 145 -9.50 -12.64 19.45
N GLN A 146 -10.42 -13.27 18.75
CA GLN A 146 -10.10 -14.30 17.78
C GLN A 146 -10.60 -13.89 16.41
N ALA A 147 -9.82 -14.19 15.36
CA ALA A 147 -10.15 -13.80 13.99
C ALA A 147 -9.71 -14.85 12.96
N TYR A 148 -10.54 -15.03 11.92
CA TYR A 148 -10.13 -15.64 10.66
C TYR A 148 -9.91 -14.53 9.63
N VAL A 149 -8.75 -14.54 8.97
CA VAL A 149 -8.34 -13.53 8.00
C VAL A 149 -8.14 -14.16 6.63
N THR A 150 -8.65 -13.53 5.59
CA THR A 150 -8.31 -13.83 4.19
C THR A 150 -8.01 -12.55 3.43
N SER A 151 -7.09 -12.60 2.46
CA SER A 151 -6.60 -11.40 1.77
C SER A 151 -6.48 -11.61 0.27
N GLU A 152 -6.91 -10.60 -0.49
CA GLU A 152 -6.62 -10.44 -1.92
C GLU A 152 -5.47 -9.46 -2.17
N VAL A 153 -4.93 -8.85 -1.11
CA VAL A 153 -3.71 -8.04 -1.23
C VAL A 153 -2.52 -8.99 -1.33
N LEU A 154 -2.13 -9.29 -2.58
CA LEU A 154 -1.10 -10.27 -2.87
C LEU A 154 0.26 -9.87 -2.25
N ILE A 155 0.91 -10.85 -1.63
CA ILE A 155 2.27 -10.71 -1.11
C ILE A 155 3.23 -10.60 -2.31
N GLY A 156 4.12 -9.61 -2.27
CA GLY A 156 5.11 -9.40 -3.34
C GLY A 156 4.59 -8.66 -4.58
N ALA A 157 3.28 -8.42 -4.70
CA ALA A 157 2.71 -7.65 -5.82
C ALA A 157 2.79 -6.11 -5.64
N GLY A 158 3.56 -5.63 -4.68
CA GLY A 158 3.72 -4.19 -4.45
C GLY A 158 2.46 -3.46 -3.95
N LEU A 159 1.45 -4.18 -3.46
CA LEU A 159 0.16 -3.63 -2.99
C LEU A 159 0.07 -3.48 -1.45
N SER A 160 1.18 -3.69 -0.74
CA SER A 160 1.35 -3.51 0.71
C SER A 160 0.45 -4.41 1.58
N SER A 161 0.64 -5.72 1.44
CA SER A 161 -0.08 -6.71 2.26
C SER A 161 0.21 -6.57 3.77
N SER A 162 1.42 -6.20 4.19
CA SER A 162 1.76 -5.94 5.60
C SER A 162 0.96 -4.75 6.15
N ALA A 163 0.97 -3.61 5.46
CA ALA A 163 0.24 -2.42 5.89
C ALA A 163 -1.29 -2.63 5.94
N ALA A 164 -1.85 -3.39 4.98
CA ALA A 164 -3.25 -3.78 5.00
C ALA A 164 -3.57 -4.65 6.24
N PHE A 165 -2.70 -5.60 6.56
CA PHE A 165 -2.87 -6.46 7.74
C PHE A 165 -2.72 -5.69 9.06
N GLU A 166 -1.71 -4.83 9.19
CA GLU A 166 -1.52 -3.96 10.35
C GLU A 166 -2.73 -3.04 10.58
N THR A 167 -3.21 -2.41 9.49
CA THR A 167 -4.43 -1.60 9.51
C THR A 167 -5.65 -2.43 9.93
N LEU A 168 -5.77 -3.67 9.46
CA LEU A 168 -6.88 -4.56 9.82
C LEU A 168 -6.87 -4.86 11.32
N ILE A 169 -5.71 -5.19 11.91
CA ILE A 169 -5.57 -5.44 13.35
C ILE A 169 -5.86 -4.17 14.16
N GLY A 170 -5.31 -3.01 13.76
CA GLY A 170 -5.59 -1.72 14.38
C GLY A 170 -7.08 -1.36 14.32
N THR A 171 -7.74 -1.62 13.20
CA THR A 171 -9.18 -1.41 13.02
C THR A 171 -10.01 -2.31 13.93
N ILE A 172 -9.68 -3.60 14.04
CA ILE A 172 -10.35 -4.52 14.97
C ILE A 172 -10.27 -3.98 16.41
N LEU A 173 -9.08 -3.60 16.85
CA LEU A 173 -8.87 -3.06 18.20
C LEU A 173 -9.57 -1.72 18.41
N SER A 174 -9.58 -0.84 17.42
CA SER A 174 -10.31 0.42 17.45
C SER A 174 -11.80 0.18 17.71
N TYR A 175 -12.44 -0.66 16.93
CA TYR A 175 -13.89 -0.89 17.07
C TYR A 175 -14.26 -1.73 18.30
N MET A 176 -13.49 -2.76 18.62
CA MET A 176 -13.84 -3.65 19.73
C MET A 176 -13.56 -3.04 21.11
N TYR A 177 -12.58 -2.15 21.23
CA TYR A 177 -12.11 -1.66 22.54
C TYR A 177 -12.09 -0.15 22.68
N ASN A 178 -12.19 0.60 21.57
CA ASN A 178 -12.09 2.07 21.55
C ASN A 178 -13.26 2.74 20.81
N GLY A 179 -14.42 2.08 20.71
CA GLY A 179 -15.62 2.65 20.09
C GLY A 179 -15.52 2.97 18.59
N GLY A 180 -14.44 2.57 17.92
CA GLY A 180 -14.15 2.92 16.54
C GLY A 180 -13.57 4.34 16.38
N GLU A 181 -13.08 4.95 17.47
CA GLU A 181 -12.67 6.37 17.51
C GLU A 181 -11.16 6.57 17.32
N VAL A 182 -10.35 5.51 17.23
CA VAL A 182 -8.91 5.67 16.96
C VAL A 182 -8.74 6.26 15.55
N ASN A 183 -8.04 7.39 15.49
CA ASN A 183 -7.85 8.11 14.22
C ASN A 183 -7.12 7.24 13.19
N PRO A 184 -7.55 7.19 11.93
CA PRO A 184 -6.86 6.43 10.87
C PRO A 184 -5.37 6.78 10.70
N ILE A 185 -4.99 8.04 10.87
CA ILE A 185 -3.57 8.45 10.84
C ILE A 185 -2.78 7.80 11.98
N GLU A 186 -3.40 7.70 13.14
CA GLU A 186 -2.80 7.07 14.31
C GLU A 186 -2.66 5.55 14.11
N ILE A 187 -3.69 4.89 13.55
CA ILE A 187 -3.61 3.47 13.15
C ILE A 187 -2.45 3.25 12.17
N ALA A 188 -2.25 4.16 11.21
CA ALA A 188 -1.13 4.09 10.27
C ALA A 188 0.23 4.18 10.98
N LYS A 189 0.42 5.11 11.90
CA LYS A 189 1.65 5.25 12.71
C LYS A 189 1.90 4.01 13.58
N ILE A 190 0.84 3.45 14.15
CA ILE A 190 0.90 2.21 14.93
C ILE A 190 1.37 1.04 14.05
N GLY A 191 0.84 0.91 12.83
CA GLY A 191 1.26 -0.10 11.86
C GLY A 191 2.74 0.06 11.48
N GLN A 192 3.16 1.27 11.12
CA GLN A 192 4.57 1.55 10.80
C GLN A 192 5.51 1.20 11.97
N TYR A 193 5.12 1.54 13.19
CA TYR A 193 5.91 1.17 14.37
C TYR A 193 6.03 -0.36 14.51
N ALA A 194 4.94 -1.09 14.27
CA ALA A 194 4.97 -2.55 14.31
C ALA A 194 5.92 -3.12 13.25
N GLU A 195 5.89 -2.60 12.02
CA GLU A 195 6.76 -3.04 10.92
C GLU A 195 8.23 -2.70 11.19
N ASN A 196 8.52 -1.47 11.60
CA ASN A 196 9.90 -1.01 11.81
C ASN A 196 10.54 -1.60 13.07
N VAL A 197 9.82 -1.67 14.18
CA VAL A 197 10.39 -2.02 15.48
C VAL A 197 10.25 -3.52 15.77
N TYR A 198 9.10 -4.12 15.52
CA TYR A 198 8.84 -5.51 15.88
C TYR A 198 9.15 -6.48 14.74
N PHE A 199 8.68 -6.19 13.54
CA PHE A 199 8.93 -7.03 12.37
C PHE A 199 10.38 -6.90 11.86
N GLY A 200 11.01 -5.73 12.09
CA GLY A 200 12.42 -5.50 11.76
C GLY A 200 12.66 -5.07 10.31
N LYS A 201 11.63 -4.61 9.59
CA LYS A 201 11.74 -4.10 8.22
C LYS A 201 11.50 -2.60 8.21
N PRO A 202 12.55 -1.77 8.00
CA PRO A 202 12.38 -0.32 7.89
C PRO A 202 11.50 0.05 6.69
N CYS A 203 10.45 0.83 6.93
CA CYS A 203 9.55 1.34 5.90
C CYS A 203 9.19 2.81 6.16
N GLY A 204 8.79 3.53 5.10
CA GLY A 204 8.12 4.82 5.20
C GLY A 204 6.70 4.67 5.75
N LEU A 205 5.95 5.78 5.82
CA LEU A 205 4.60 5.79 6.40
C LEU A 205 3.49 5.80 5.32
N MET A 206 3.84 5.95 4.04
CA MET A 206 2.90 6.06 2.93
C MET A 206 1.93 4.87 2.87
N ASP A 207 2.45 3.65 2.99
CA ASP A 207 1.70 2.41 2.83
C ASP A 207 0.57 2.30 3.86
N GLN A 208 0.92 2.47 5.13
CA GLN A 208 -0.02 2.41 6.25
C GLN A 208 -1.03 3.56 6.18
N MET A 209 -0.60 4.76 5.79
CA MET A 209 -1.51 5.90 5.60
C MET A 209 -2.56 5.62 4.55
N ALA A 210 -2.16 5.14 3.37
CA ALA A 210 -3.11 4.86 2.30
C ALA A 210 -4.08 3.74 2.68
N CYS A 211 -3.60 2.65 3.32
CA CYS A 211 -4.46 1.57 3.77
C CYS A 211 -5.43 2.00 4.89
N SER A 212 -5.01 2.90 5.77
CA SER A 212 -5.80 3.29 6.95
C SER A 212 -6.78 4.43 6.67
N VAL A 213 -6.37 5.47 5.93
CA VAL A 213 -7.18 6.67 5.67
C VAL A 213 -8.21 6.44 4.57
N GLY A 214 -7.85 5.68 3.53
CA GLY A 214 -8.74 5.46 2.38
C GLY A 214 -8.73 6.58 1.35
N SER A 215 -9.43 6.39 0.25
CA SER A 215 -9.50 7.32 -0.89
C SER A 215 -8.16 7.48 -1.63
N LEU A 216 -8.07 8.50 -2.48
CA LEU A 216 -6.83 9.06 -2.96
C LEU A 216 -6.38 10.10 -1.94
N ILE A 217 -5.16 10.01 -1.46
CA ILE A 217 -4.60 10.93 -0.46
C ILE A 217 -3.29 11.54 -0.94
N HIS A 218 -3.14 12.81 -0.71
CA HIS A 218 -1.87 13.53 -0.77
C HIS A 218 -1.31 13.60 0.65
N ILE A 219 -0.06 13.26 0.83
CA ILE A 219 0.62 13.29 2.13
C ILE A 219 1.88 14.12 1.99
N ASP A 220 2.03 15.12 2.86
CA ASP A 220 3.27 15.88 3.03
C ASP A 220 3.96 15.40 4.32
N PHE A 221 5.15 14.84 4.16
CA PHE A 221 5.99 14.33 5.25
C PHE A 221 7.07 15.32 5.69
N ALA A 222 6.95 16.62 5.41
CA ALA A 222 7.91 17.63 5.89
C ALA A 222 8.08 17.57 7.42
N ASP A 223 7.00 17.30 8.16
CA ASP A 223 7.03 16.88 9.57
C ASP A 223 6.51 15.44 9.67
N PRO A 224 7.38 14.41 9.77
CA PRO A 224 6.95 13.02 9.86
C PRO A 224 6.16 12.69 11.12
N GLU A 225 6.36 13.46 12.20
CA GLU A 225 5.57 13.29 13.42
C GLU A 225 4.13 13.81 13.25
N ASN A 226 3.93 14.82 12.40
CA ASN A 226 2.64 15.43 12.12
C ASN A 226 2.42 15.61 10.61
N PRO A 227 2.35 14.52 9.83
CA PRO A 227 2.17 14.62 8.38
C PRO A 227 0.84 15.26 8.03
N ILE A 228 0.86 16.12 7.01
CA ILE A 228 -0.37 16.72 6.49
C ILE A 228 -1.00 15.75 5.49
N VAL A 229 -2.25 15.36 5.74
CA VAL A 229 -2.98 14.41 4.90
C VAL A 229 -4.21 15.08 4.31
N GLU A 230 -4.29 15.12 2.98
CA GLU A 230 -5.43 15.66 2.25
C GLU A 230 -6.08 14.57 1.41
N GLN A 231 -7.39 14.32 1.60
CA GLN A 231 -8.14 13.41 0.75
C GLN A 231 -8.59 14.12 -0.53
N LEU A 232 -8.33 13.50 -1.68
CA LEU A 232 -8.73 13.97 -2.99
C LEU A 232 -9.80 13.07 -3.60
N LYS A 233 -10.63 13.66 -4.46
CA LYS A 233 -11.63 12.91 -5.22
C LYS A 233 -11.07 12.55 -6.59
N LEU A 234 -11.07 11.26 -6.93
CA LEU A 234 -10.72 10.78 -8.26
C LEU A 234 -11.63 9.60 -8.62
N ASP A 235 -12.48 9.81 -9.62
CA ASP A 235 -13.21 8.73 -10.29
C ASP A 235 -12.69 8.61 -11.73
N LEU A 236 -11.86 7.62 -11.96
CA LEU A 236 -11.25 7.36 -13.26
C LEU A 236 -12.28 7.04 -14.36
N ASN A 237 -13.45 6.49 -13.98
CA ASN A 237 -14.51 6.21 -14.95
C ASN A 237 -15.04 7.49 -15.61
N THR A 238 -15.09 8.60 -14.86
CA THR A 238 -15.50 9.91 -15.37
C THR A 238 -14.61 10.39 -16.51
N TYR A 239 -13.34 10.00 -16.49
CA TYR A 239 -12.37 10.35 -17.53
C TYR A 239 -12.20 9.27 -18.60
N GLY A 240 -12.93 8.14 -18.48
CA GLY A 240 -12.83 7.02 -19.42
C GLY A 240 -11.55 6.19 -19.27
N TYR A 241 -10.97 6.14 -18.07
CA TYR A 241 -9.75 5.40 -17.77
C TYR A 241 -9.95 4.37 -16.66
N SER A 242 -9.05 3.40 -16.62
CA SER A 242 -8.90 2.43 -15.55
C SER A 242 -7.47 2.42 -15.03
N LEU A 243 -7.30 2.14 -13.74
CA LEU A 243 -6.03 1.86 -13.11
C LEU A 243 -5.75 0.37 -13.25
N CYS A 244 -4.64 0.02 -13.90
CA CYS A 244 -4.18 -1.36 -14.03
C CYS A 244 -2.85 -1.54 -13.29
N ILE A 245 -2.72 -2.63 -12.56
CA ILE A 245 -1.45 -3.09 -12.01
C ILE A 245 -1.07 -4.38 -12.72
N THR A 246 0.15 -4.46 -13.21
CA THR A 246 0.69 -5.69 -13.81
C THR A 246 1.82 -6.22 -12.94
N ASP A 247 1.62 -7.41 -12.38
CA ASP A 247 2.67 -8.17 -11.72
C ASP A 247 3.55 -8.82 -12.79
N THR A 248 4.78 -8.35 -12.90
CA THR A 248 5.71 -8.78 -13.94
C THR A 248 6.39 -10.12 -13.63
N LYS A 249 6.05 -10.75 -12.49
CA LYS A 249 6.64 -12.01 -12.03
C LYS A 249 8.17 -11.97 -11.88
N GLY A 250 8.74 -10.79 -11.74
CA GLY A 250 10.16 -10.65 -11.41
C GLY A 250 10.44 -11.16 -9.99
N THR A 251 11.58 -11.81 -9.81
CA THR A 251 11.98 -12.29 -8.49
C THR A 251 12.59 -11.17 -7.67
N HIS A 252 12.24 -11.06 -6.39
CA HIS A 252 12.86 -10.13 -5.45
C HIS A 252 14.12 -10.71 -4.79
N THR A 253 14.50 -11.93 -5.17
CA THR A 253 15.69 -12.61 -4.65
C THR A 253 16.93 -11.77 -5.00
N ASP A 254 17.78 -11.53 -4.01
CA ASP A 254 19.04 -10.79 -4.14
C ASP A 254 18.94 -9.28 -4.46
N LEU A 255 17.72 -8.69 -4.49
CA LEU A 255 17.52 -7.26 -4.74
C LEU A 255 17.54 -6.38 -3.47
N THR A 256 17.64 -6.97 -2.29
CA THR A 256 17.69 -6.24 -1.02
C THR A 256 18.76 -5.13 -1.01
N PRO A 257 19.99 -5.33 -1.54
CA PRO A 257 20.98 -4.27 -1.62
C PRO A 257 20.57 -3.10 -2.50
N ASP A 258 19.88 -3.37 -3.64
CA ASP A 258 19.41 -2.33 -4.56
C ASP A 258 18.32 -1.47 -3.91
N TYR A 259 17.37 -2.10 -3.20
CA TYR A 259 16.34 -1.38 -2.42
C TYR A 259 16.97 -0.54 -1.31
N ALA A 260 17.88 -1.09 -0.54
CA ALA A 260 18.54 -0.39 0.55
C ALA A 260 19.41 0.78 0.06
N ALA A 261 19.99 0.68 -1.13
CA ALA A 261 20.82 1.73 -1.72
C ALA A 261 20.04 3.02 -2.03
N ILE A 262 18.71 2.96 -2.28
CA ILE A 262 17.93 4.16 -2.60
C ILE A 262 17.93 5.13 -1.42
N PRO A 263 17.36 4.79 -0.24
CA PRO A 263 17.34 5.70 0.90
C PRO A 263 18.75 6.06 1.40
N GLN A 264 19.70 5.12 1.34
CA GLN A 264 21.07 5.38 1.77
C GLN A 264 21.78 6.42 0.91
N GLU A 265 21.67 6.34 -0.41
CA GLU A 265 22.28 7.29 -1.33
C GLU A 265 21.61 8.66 -1.28
N MET A 266 20.27 8.71 -1.14
CA MET A 266 19.54 9.96 -0.93
C MET A 266 19.99 10.66 0.37
N LYS A 267 20.09 9.88 1.46
CA LYS A 267 20.57 10.39 2.74
C LYS A 267 21.99 10.91 2.63
N LYS A 268 22.89 10.15 2.00
CA LYS A 268 24.29 10.58 1.79
C LYS A 268 24.37 11.87 0.96
N ALA A 269 23.52 12.04 -0.06
CA ALA A 269 23.46 13.29 -0.83
C ALA A 269 23.04 14.47 0.05
N ALA A 270 22.07 14.32 0.95
CA ALA A 270 21.69 15.33 1.93
C ALA A 270 22.84 15.66 2.90
N GLU A 271 23.50 14.63 3.43
CA GLU A 271 24.67 14.78 4.33
C GLU A 271 25.83 15.56 3.67
N CYS A 272 26.07 15.39 2.36
CA CYS A 272 27.07 16.19 1.61
C CYS A 272 26.74 17.68 1.63
N LEU A 273 25.49 18.06 1.85
CA LEU A 273 25.03 19.44 1.98
C LEU A 273 24.87 19.90 3.45
N GLY A 274 25.21 19.02 4.42
CA GLY A 274 25.07 19.29 5.85
C GLY A 274 23.64 19.19 6.35
N LYS A 275 22.80 18.39 5.66
CA LYS A 275 21.41 18.13 6.00
C LYS A 275 21.18 16.66 6.37
N ASN A 276 20.09 16.39 7.08
CA ASN A 276 19.73 15.02 7.47
C ASN A 276 18.88 14.34 6.39
N PHE A 277 18.02 15.11 5.70
CA PHE A 277 17.09 14.62 4.71
C PHE A 277 17.02 15.57 3.51
N LEU A 278 16.70 15.03 2.33
CA LEU A 278 16.54 15.84 1.11
C LEU A 278 15.32 16.77 1.18
N GLY A 279 14.31 16.49 2.02
CA GLY A 279 13.20 17.40 2.28
C GLY A 279 13.62 18.78 2.84
N GLU A 280 14.83 18.87 3.40
CA GLU A 280 15.41 20.13 3.89
C GLU A 280 16.15 20.91 2.80
N VAL A 281 16.21 20.40 1.56
CA VAL A 281 17.05 20.93 0.49
C VAL A 281 16.20 21.38 -0.69
N SER A 282 16.44 22.58 -1.21
CA SER A 282 15.76 23.07 -2.41
C SER A 282 16.37 22.49 -3.69
N LYS A 283 15.59 22.52 -4.77
CA LYS A 283 16.05 22.11 -6.10
C LYS A 283 17.25 22.94 -6.59
N GLU A 284 17.21 24.24 -6.35
CA GLU A 284 18.33 25.14 -6.70
C GLU A 284 19.60 24.77 -5.93
N GLU A 285 19.47 24.43 -4.66
CA GLU A 285 20.61 24.02 -3.82
C GLU A 285 21.23 22.71 -4.33
N ILE A 286 20.43 21.73 -4.75
CA ILE A 286 20.93 20.49 -5.39
C ILE A 286 21.69 20.85 -6.67
N ILE A 287 21.11 21.66 -7.57
CA ILE A 287 21.72 22.00 -8.85
C ILE A 287 23.03 22.75 -8.65
N ASN A 288 23.06 23.72 -7.77
CA ASN A 288 24.26 24.54 -7.51
C ASN A 288 25.39 23.75 -6.85
N ASN A 289 25.06 22.66 -6.15
CA ASN A 289 26.04 21.80 -5.46
C ASN A 289 26.21 20.42 -6.10
N ILE A 290 25.77 20.23 -7.34
CA ILE A 290 25.77 18.92 -8.00
C ILE A 290 27.16 18.30 -8.05
N THR A 291 28.22 19.08 -8.32
CA THR A 291 29.61 18.62 -8.32
C THR A 291 30.03 18.15 -6.93
N ARG A 292 29.72 18.92 -5.89
CA ARG A 292 29.99 18.53 -4.50
C ARG A 292 29.32 17.21 -4.10
N ILE A 293 28.06 17.02 -4.50
CA ILE A 293 27.32 15.78 -4.23
C ILE A 293 27.98 14.59 -4.97
N ARG A 294 28.34 14.80 -6.25
CA ARG A 294 29.04 13.77 -7.05
C ARG A 294 30.36 13.35 -6.43
N ASP A 295 31.16 14.31 -6.01
CA ASP A 295 32.48 14.04 -5.39
C ASP A 295 32.33 13.33 -4.02
N CYS A 296 31.30 13.66 -3.25
CA CYS A 296 31.08 13.16 -1.89
C CYS A 296 30.30 11.81 -1.88
N ALA A 297 29.27 11.68 -2.73
CA ALA A 297 28.30 10.56 -2.68
C ALA A 297 28.22 9.75 -3.98
N GLY A 298 28.79 10.24 -5.08
CA GLY A 298 28.77 9.60 -6.39
C GLY A 298 27.61 10.06 -7.30
N ASP A 299 27.73 9.71 -8.59
CA ASP A 299 26.78 10.17 -9.63
C ASP A 299 25.35 9.68 -9.40
N ARG A 300 25.17 8.41 -8.98
CA ARG A 300 23.83 7.87 -8.73
C ARG A 300 23.13 8.54 -7.56
N ALA A 301 23.85 8.89 -6.49
CA ALA A 301 23.32 9.67 -5.36
C ALA A 301 22.86 11.06 -5.81
N ALA A 302 23.64 11.72 -6.68
CA ALA A 302 23.27 13.01 -7.26
C ALA A 302 22.01 12.92 -8.14
N LEU A 303 21.89 11.86 -8.96
CA LEU A 303 20.70 11.62 -9.78
C LEU A 303 19.47 11.35 -8.91
N ARG A 304 19.61 10.57 -7.83
CA ARG A 304 18.54 10.27 -6.87
C ARG A 304 18.11 11.53 -6.11
N ALA A 305 19.04 12.42 -5.76
CA ALA A 305 18.70 13.73 -5.18
C ALA A 305 17.93 14.62 -6.16
N LEU A 306 18.31 14.65 -7.44
CA LEU A 306 17.55 15.37 -8.49
C LEU A 306 16.16 14.76 -8.70
N HIS A 307 16.06 13.42 -8.69
CA HIS A 307 14.76 12.74 -8.72
C HIS A 307 13.87 13.24 -7.59
N PHE A 308 14.37 13.20 -6.34
CA PHE A 308 13.61 13.57 -5.15
C PHE A 308 13.00 14.98 -5.25
N VAL A 309 13.83 16.02 -5.52
CA VAL A 309 13.32 17.40 -5.57
C VAL A 309 12.35 17.63 -6.72
N CYS A 310 12.60 17.00 -7.89
CA CYS A 310 11.69 17.10 -9.03
C CYS A 310 10.40 16.28 -8.80
N GLU A 311 10.46 15.17 -8.08
CA GLU A 311 9.29 14.34 -7.77
C GLU A 311 8.37 15.03 -6.78
N ASN A 312 8.91 15.70 -5.76
CA ASN A 312 8.11 16.53 -4.85
C ASN A 312 7.35 17.65 -5.56
N GLU A 313 8.00 18.35 -6.49
CA GLU A 313 7.32 19.36 -7.32
C GLU A 313 6.21 18.72 -8.16
N ARG A 314 6.48 17.54 -8.71
CA ARG A 314 5.56 16.80 -9.59
C ARG A 314 4.32 16.32 -8.84
N VAL A 315 4.47 15.82 -7.60
CA VAL A 315 3.33 15.46 -6.75
C VAL A 315 2.40 16.66 -6.54
N LYS A 316 2.94 17.85 -6.25
CA LYS A 316 2.13 19.09 -6.14
C LYS A 316 1.38 19.40 -7.44
N GLU A 317 2.05 19.23 -8.59
CA GLU A 317 1.43 19.46 -9.89
C GLU A 317 0.37 18.41 -10.23
N GLU A 318 0.54 17.15 -9.81
CA GLU A 318 -0.48 16.09 -9.90
C GLU A 318 -1.72 16.43 -9.07
N VAL A 319 -1.52 16.85 -7.82
CA VAL A 319 -2.58 17.29 -6.91
C VAL A 319 -3.32 18.50 -7.48
N ASP A 320 -2.61 19.49 -7.95
CA ASP A 320 -3.18 20.69 -8.57
C ASP A 320 -3.98 20.37 -9.84
N ALA A 321 -3.48 19.47 -10.68
CA ALA A 321 -4.16 19.04 -11.88
C ALA A 321 -5.49 18.33 -11.54
N LEU A 322 -5.50 17.48 -10.52
CA LEU A 322 -6.71 16.81 -10.03
C LEU A 322 -7.73 17.79 -9.44
N LYS A 323 -7.29 18.74 -8.61
CA LYS A 323 -8.14 19.81 -8.04
C LYS A 323 -8.79 20.68 -9.11
N LYS A 324 -8.09 20.89 -10.21
CA LYS A 324 -8.58 21.66 -11.38
C LYS A 324 -9.35 20.81 -12.39
N ASN A 325 -9.60 19.52 -12.11
CA ASN A 325 -10.19 18.56 -13.05
C ASN A 325 -9.44 18.48 -14.40
N ASN A 326 -8.12 18.72 -14.40
CA ASN A 326 -7.26 18.66 -15.58
C ASN A 326 -6.57 17.28 -15.66
N PHE A 327 -7.36 16.25 -15.98
CA PHE A 327 -6.87 14.86 -16.04
C PHE A 327 -5.76 14.64 -17.08
N PRO A 328 -5.77 15.27 -18.28
CA PRO A 328 -4.65 15.16 -19.21
C PRO A 328 -3.31 15.66 -18.63
N GLN A 329 -3.33 16.75 -17.87
CA GLN A 329 -2.13 17.23 -17.18
C GLN A 329 -1.67 16.27 -16.09
N PHE A 330 -2.61 15.72 -15.31
CA PHE A 330 -2.30 14.68 -14.32
C PHE A 330 -1.60 13.48 -14.98
N LEU A 331 -2.12 12.94 -16.09
CA LEU A 331 -1.49 11.85 -16.82
C LEU A 331 -0.07 12.22 -17.33
N THR A 332 0.12 13.48 -17.78
CA THR A 332 1.43 13.96 -18.19
C THR A 332 2.42 13.90 -17.01
N LYS A 333 2.00 14.30 -15.81
CA LYS A 333 2.85 14.25 -14.61
C LYS A 333 3.14 12.83 -14.14
N VAL A 334 2.18 11.93 -14.21
CA VAL A 334 2.40 10.50 -13.95
C VAL A 334 3.45 9.92 -14.92
N LYS A 335 3.40 10.28 -16.21
CA LYS A 335 4.42 9.87 -17.18
C LYS A 335 5.79 10.42 -16.85
N GLU A 336 5.88 11.72 -16.54
CA GLU A 336 7.14 12.35 -16.12
C GLU A 336 7.73 11.72 -14.87
N SER A 337 6.87 11.27 -13.91
CA SER A 337 7.28 10.50 -12.73
C SER A 337 7.91 9.16 -13.13
N GLY A 338 7.26 8.41 -14.04
CA GLY A 338 7.82 7.17 -14.58
C GLY A 338 9.15 7.37 -15.29
N ASP A 339 9.27 8.42 -16.11
CA ASP A 339 10.52 8.77 -16.79
C ASP A 339 11.62 9.15 -15.81
N SER A 340 11.28 9.87 -14.73
CA SER A 340 12.20 10.24 -13.66
C SER A 340 12.66 9.00 -12.85
N SER A 341 11.75 8.08 -12.56
CA SER A 341 12.08 6.82 -11.89
C SER A 341 13.05 5.99 -12.75
N PHE A 342 12.82 5.92 -14.06
CA PHE A 342 13.72 5.20 -14.98
C PHE A 342 15.09 5.87 -15.09
N LYS A 343 15.13 7.19 -15.32
CA LYS A 343 16.37 7.91 -15.69
C LYS A 343 17.21 8.32 -14.49
N TYR A 344 16.57 8.75 -13.39
CA TYR A 344 17.24 9.40 -12.26
C TYR A 344 17.23 8.53 -11.01
N LEU A 345 16.08 8.00 -10.60
CA LEU A 345 15.99 7.11 -9.45
C LEU A 345 16.67 5.77 -9.73
N GLN A 346 16.54 5.27 -10.97
CA GLN A 346 17.12 4.01 -11.44
C GLN A 346 16.64 2.81 -10.61
N ASN A 347 15.32 2.70 -10.45
CA ASN A 347 14.67 1.59 -9.75
C ASN A 347 13.81 0.70 -10.66
N VAL A 348 14.04 0.72 -11.99
CA VAL A 348 13.28 -0.09 -12.94
C VAL A 348 13.93 -1.45 -13.18
N TYR A 349 15.25 -1.52 -13.14
CA TYR A 349 16.02 -2.76 -13.25
C TYR A 349 17.31 -2.66 -12.43
N THR A 350 17.88 -3.82 -12.07
CA THR A 350 19.19 -3.88 -11.43
C THR A 350 20.32 -3.95 -12.45
N CYS A 351 21.45 -3.31 -12.15
CA CYS A 351 22.66 -3.43 -12.97
C CYS A 351 23.38 -4.80 -12.79
N HIS A 352 23.00 -5.56 -11.78
CA HIS A 352 23.61 -6.86 -11.47
C HIS A 352 23.03 -8.01 -12.31
N ASP A 353 21.81 -7.85 -12.82
CA ASP A 353 21.14 -8.81 -13.68
C ASP A 353 20.52 -8.11 -14.89
N VAL A 354 21.29 -8.02 -15.96
CA VAL A 354 20.85 -7.37 -17.22
C VAL A 354 19.99 -8.28 -18.10
N GLN A 355 19.88 -9.57 -17.76
CA GLN A 355 19.10 -10.52 -18.54
C GLN A 355 17.63 -10.57 -18.09
N HIS A 356 17.34 -10.23 -16.84
CA HIS A 356 15.98 -10.25 -16.27
C HIS A 356 15.49 -8.84 -15.95
N GLN A 357 14.83 -8.23 -16.93
CA GLN A 357 14.31 -6.85 -16.84
C GLN A 357 12.79 -6.81 -17.05
N ASN A 358 12.06 -7.58 -16.27
CA ASN A 358 10.62 -7.77 -16.43
C ASN A 358 9.83 -6.46 -16.39
N VAL A 359 10.17 -5.57 -15.44
CA VAL A 359 9.55 -4.24 -15.32
C VAL A 359 9.79 -3.39 -16.56
N SER A 360 11.03 -3.39 -17.10
CA SER A 360 11.36 -2.66 -18.34
C SER A 360 10.56 -3.19 -19.54
N ILE A 361 10.42 -4.51 -19.66
CA ILE A 361 9.60 -5.14 -20.71
C ILE A 361 8.14 -4.73 -20.59
N ALA A 362 7.57 -4.76 -19.38
CA ALA A 362 6.19 -4.39 -19.14
C ALA A 362 5.93 -2.91 -19.47
N LEU A 363 6.85 -1.99 -19.12
CA LEU A 363 6.77 -0.57 -19.48
C LEU A 363 6.85 -0.36 -20.99
N ALA A 364 7.79 -1.01 -21.66
CA ALA A 364 7.95 -0.91 -23.12
C ALA A 364 6.73 -1.41 -23.88
N LEU A 365 6.14 -2.53 -23.44
CA LEU A 365 4.91 -3.07 -24.02
C LEU A 365 3.72 -2.13 -23.77
N SER A 366 3.63 -1.54 -22.60
CA SER A 366 2.62 -0.54 -22.28
C SER A 366 2.67 0.63 -23.26
N ASP A 367 3.86 1.19 -23.50
CA ASP A 367 4.06 2.30 -24.44
C ASP A 367 3.67 1.89 -25.88
N VAL A 368 3.96 0.66 -26.31
CA VAL A 368 3.55 0.14 -27.64
C VAL A 368 2.03 -0.01 -27.73
N ILE A 369 1.35 -0.52 -26.68
CA ILE A 369 -0.09 -0.77 -26.69
C ILE A 369 -0.87 0.55 -26.62
N PHE A 370 -0.46 1.48 -25.77
CA PHE A 370 -1.18 2.75 -25.58
C PHE A 370 -0.89 3.78 -26.67
N GLY A 371 0.33 3.78 -27.21
CA GLY A 371 0.87 4.91 -27.93
C GLY A 371 0.91 6.15 -26.99
N LYS A 372 0.19 7.21 -27.39
CA LYS A 372 0.09 8.44 -26.59
C LYS A 372 -1.19 8.54 -25.74
N LYS A 373 -1.96 7.45 -25.64
CA LYS A 373 -3.31 7.49 -25.07
C LYS A 373 -3.36 7.03 -23.61
N GLY A 374 -2.42 6.21 -23.18
CA GLY A 374 -2.28 5.77 -21.80
C GLY A 374 -0.92 6.15 -21.24
N VAL A 375 -0.70 5.94 -19.96
CA VAL A 375 0.59 6.16 -19.30
C VAL A 375 0.89 5.02 -18.34
N SER A 376 2.16 4.67 -18.23
CA SER A 376 2.63 3.66 -17.28
C SER A 376 3.87 4.11 -16.55
N ARG A 377 4.09 3.54 -15.38
CA ARG A 377 5.29 3.77 -14.57
C ARG A 377 5.61 2.54 -13.73
N VAL A 378 6.83 2.47 -13.24
CA VAL A 378 7.17 1.51 -12.17
C VAL A 378 6.31 1.80 -10.94
N HIS A 379 5.94 0.77 -10.20
CA HIS A 379 5.07 0.87 -9.04
C HIS A 379 5.79 0.38 -7.77
N GLY A 380 5.72 1.17 -6.69
CA GLY A 380 6.36 0.87 -5.41
C GLY A 380 7.89 0.87 -5.49
N GLY A 381 8.54 -0.08 -4.85
CA GLY A 381 10.00 -0.13 -4.73
C GLY A 381 10.77 -0.28 -6.04
N GLY A 382 10.17 -0.88 -7.05
CA GLY A 382 10.81 -1.08 -8.36
C GLY A 382 11.68 -2.34 -8.43
N PHE A 383 12.68 -2.35 -9.32
CA PHE A 383 13.62 -3.43 -9.67
C PHE A 383 12.98 -4.74 -10.13
N ALA A 384 11.93 -5.17 -9.45
CA ALA A 384 11.06 -6.30 -9.75
C ALA A 384 9.61 -5.95 -9.36
N GLY A 385 8.70 -6.91 -9.41
CA GLY A 385 7.33 -6.75 -8.95
C GLY A 385 6.44 -6.12 -10.03
N THR A 386 5.92 -4.92 -9.80
CA THR A 386 4.77 -4.41 -10.55
C THR A 386 5.05 -3.11 -11.29
N ILE A 387 4.26 -2.92 -12.37
CA ILE A 387 4.04 -1.62 -12.99
C ILE A 387 2.60 -1.16 -12.77
N GLN A 388 2.40 0.15 -12.78
CA GLN A 388 1.11 0.80 -12.76
C GLN A 388 0.83 1.42 -14.13
N ALA A 389 -0.43 1.34 -14.59
CA ALA A 389 -0.85 1.95 -15.83
C ALA A 389 -2.24 2.60 -15.72
N PHE A 390 -2.38 3.79 -16.27
CA PHE A 390 -3.66 4.43 -16.53
C PHE A 390 -4.06 4.15 -17.97
N VAL A 391 -5.02 3.25 -18.14
CA VAL A 391 -5.40 2.66 -19.43
C VAL A 391 -6.76 3.20 -19.87
N PRO A 392 -6.91 3.74 -21.10
CA PRO A 392 -8.23 4.07 -21.61
C PRO A 392 -9.17 2.86 -21.58
N ASN A 393 -10.40 3.02 -21.12
CA ASN A 393 -11.33 1.91 -20.89
C ASN A 393 -11.50 0.99 -22.11
N TYR A 394 -11.50 1.55 -23.33
CA TYR A 394 -11.62 0.76 -24.56
C TYR A 394 -10.39 -0.08 -24.90
N LEU A 395 -9.24 0.15 -24.26
CA LEU A 395 -8.02 -0.63 -24.43
C LEU A 395 -7.79 -1.67 -23.31
N VAL A 396 -8.52 -1.59 -22.21
CA VAL A 396 -8.27 -2.41 -21.00
C VAL A 396 -8.23 -3.90 -21.33
N SER A 397 -9.24 -4.43 -22.01
CA SER A 397 -9.30 -5.87 -22.33
C SER A 397 -8.12 -6.32 -23.20
N ASN A 398 -7.70 -5.48 -24.17
CA ASN A 398 -6.53 -5.78 -25.00
C ASN A 398 -5.25 -5.70 -24.18
N TYR A 399 -5.13 -4.68 -23.33
CA TYR A 399 -3.96 -4.50 -22.46
C TYR A 399 -3.79 -5.67 -21.50
N GLN A 400 -4.84 -6.09 -20.80
CA GLN A 400 -4.81 -7.26 -19.93
C GLN A 400 -4.36 -8.51 -20.70
N LYS A 401 -4.98 -8.77 -21.85
CA LYS A 401 -4.64 -9.94 -22.67
C LYS A 401 -3.16 -9.97 -23.09
N GLU A 402 -2.61 -8.84 -23.52
CA GLU A 402 -1.21 -8.79 -23.94
C GLU A 402 -0.25 -8.92 -22.75
N MET A 403 -0.56 -8.32 -21.59
CA MET A 403 0.23 -8.49 -20.37
C MET A 403 0.15 -9.93 -19.84
N ASP A 404 -1.03 -10.50 -19.76
CA ASP A 404 -1.24 -11.89 -19.30
C ASP A 404 -0.54 -12.92 -20.21
N LYS A 405 -0.47 -12.66 -21.50
CA LYS A 405 0.25 -13.52 -22.45
C LYS A 405 1.75 -13.62 -22.13
N ILE A 406 2.33 -12.59 -21.57
CA ILE A 406 3.77 -12.50 -21.31
C ILE A 406 4.11 -12.87 -19.87
N PHE A 407 3.33 -12.35 -18.91
CA PHE A 407 3.62 -12.51 -17.49
C PHE A 407 2.76 -13.60 -16.82
N GLY A 408 1.87 -14.24 -17.57
CA GLY A 408 0.97 -15.29 -17.08
C GLY A 408 -0.45 -14.80 -16.84
N ASN A 409 -1.39 -15.71 -16.91
CA ASN A 409 -2.82 -15.40 -16.75
C ASN A 409 -3.11 -14.74 -15.40
N GLY A 410 -3.86 -13.62 -15.40
CA GLY A 410 -4.20 -12.84 -14.22
C GLY A 410 -3.06 -11.95 -13.70
N SER A 411 -1.98 -11.76 -14.47
CA SER A 411 -0.89 -10.83 -14.11
C SER A 411 -1.32 -9.37 -14.13
N CYS A 412 -2.26 -9.01 -15.01
CA CYS A 412 -2.77 -7.65 -15.14
C CYS A 412 -4.16 -7.53 -14.52
N GLU A 413 -4.25 -6.82 -13.41
CA GLU A 413 -5.48 -6.59 -12.68
C GLU A 413 -5.96 -5.14 -12.83
N VAL A 414 -7.30 -4.96 -12.96
CA VAL A 414 -7.95 -3.64 -12.96
C VAL A 414 -8.37 -3.31 -11.55
N LEU A 415 -7.81 -2.23 -11.01
CA LEU A 415 -8.10 -1.76 -9.67
C LEU A 415 -9.06 -0.58 -9.67
N LYS A 416 -9.79 -0.44 -8.58
CA LYS A 416 -10.64 0.72 -8.28
C LYS A 416 -10.13 1.42 -7.03
N ILE A 417 -10.22 2.75 -7.02
CA ILE A 417 -9.92 3.54 -5.83
C ILE A 417 -11.08 3.37 -4.85
N ARG A 418 -10.77 2.86 -3.67
CA ARG A 418 -11.74 2.61 -2.60
C ARG A 418 -11.83 3.83 -1.69
N LYS A 419 -13.05 4.25 -1.37
CA LYS A 419 -13.29 5.41 -0.51
C LYS A 419 -12.81 5.20 0.94
N TYR A 420 -12.93 3.98 1.45
CA TYR A 420 -12.71 3.67 2.87
C TYR A 420 -11.35 2.98 3.07
N GLY A 421 -10.64 3.38 4.11
CA GLY A 421 -9.53 2.64 4.68
C GLY A 421 -9.98 1.44 5.51
N GLY A 422 -9.32 1.20 6.64
CA GLY A 422 -9.75 0.19 7.59
C GLY A 422 -11.16 0.49 8.14
N ILE A 423 -12.08 -0.47 8.05
CA ILE A 423 -13.49 -0.26 8.44
C ILE A 423 -14.13 -1.53 9.01
N LYS A 424 -15.06 -1.33 9.94
CA LYS A 424 -16.03 -2.36 10.32
C LYS A 424 -17.13 -2.44 9.25
N VAL A 425 -17.29 -3.63 8.67
CA VAL A 425 -18.26 -3.91 7.60
C VAL A 425 -19.61 -4.27 8.19
N LEU A 426 -19.63 -5.12 9.23
CA LEU A 426 -20.78 -5.55 10.02
C LEU A 426 -20.46 -5.66 11.48
#